data_27971c7240dffff6e4f207283a59c022
#
_entry.id   27971c7240dffff6e4f207283a59c022
#
_cell.length_a   1.000
_cell.length_b   1.000
_cell.length_c   1.000
_cell.angle_alpha   90.00
_cell.angle_beta   90.00
_cell.angle_gamma   90.00
#
_symmetry.space_group_name_H-M   'P 1'
#
loop_
_entity.id
_entity.type
_entity.pdbx_description
1 polymer ?
#
loop_
_entity_poly.entity_id
_entity_poly.type
_entity_poly.pdbx_seq_one_letter_code
_entity_poly.pdbx_strand_id
1 'polypeptide(L)'
;MEIIISSTKQELGKQAAQTGADLIRKAIAEKGEANIIVATGASQFEMLSELVKENIDWNVVTGFHLDEYIGIDETHPASFRKYLKERFVSLVPLKEFHYVNGNGAEKECKRLSEIISRKPIDVAFVGIGENGHLAFNDPPADFDTEEPYIVV
;
A
#
# COMPACT_ATOMS: atom_id res chain seq x y z
N MET A 1 1.82 18.27 -9.43
CA MET A 1 2.26 17.69 -8.13
C MET A 1 2.01 18.74 -7.07
N GLU A 2 1.37 18.38 -5.97
CA GLU A 2 1.19 19.24 -4.79
C GLU A 2 2.20 18.80 -3.72
N ILE A 3 2.85 19.76 -3.07
CA ILE A 3 3.83 19.52 -2.00
C ILE A 3 3.28 20.15 -0.73
N ILE A 4 3.09 19.32 0.31
CA ILE A 4 2.58 19.75 1.61
C ILE A 4 3.67 19.48 2.65
N ILE A 5 4.04 20.52 3.39
CA ILE A 5 5.05 20.43 4.45
C ILE A 5 4.36 20.59 5.80
N SER A 6 4.53 19.60 6.66
CA SER A 6 3.98 19.59 8.02
C SER A 6 5.08 19.78 9.06
N SER A 7 4.75 20.35 10.21
CA SER A 7 5.71 20.63 11.28
C SER A 7 6.14 19.38 12.06
N THR A 8 5.28 18.35 12.07
CA THR A 8 5.51 17.10 12.80
C THR A 8 5.11 15.89 11.96
N LYS A 9 5.67 14.71 12.29
CA LYS A 9 5.29 13.44 11.68
C LYS A 9 3.80 13.13 11.89
N GLN A 10 3.26 13.48 13.05
CA GLN A 10 1.86 13.28 13.40
C GLN A 10 0.93 14.12 12.50
N GLU A 11 1.25 15.38 12.31
CA GLU A 11 0.50 16.25 11.39
C GLU A 11 0.59 15.75 9.96
N LEU A 12 1.79 15.36 9.51
CA LEU A 12 2.00 14.78 8.18
C LEU A 12 1.17 13.52 7.98
N GLY A 13 1.24 12.59 8.93
CA GLY A 13 0.49 11.33 8.88
C GLY A 13 -1.02 11.56 8.86
N LYS A 14 -1.52 12.44 9.71
CA LYS A 14 -2.95 12.83 9.76
C LYS A 14 -3.41 13.42 8.43
N GLN A 15 -2.64 14.34 7.87
CA GLN A 15 -2.99 15.00 6.60
C GLN A 15 -2.98 14.01 5.43
N ALA A 16 -1.97 13.13 5.36
CA ALA A 16 -1.91 12.08 4.35
C ALA A 16 -3.09 11.11 4.47
N ALA A 17 -3.45 10.71 5.69
CA ALA A 17 -4.61 9.84 5.94
C ALA A 17 -5.92 10.51 5.52
N GLN A 18 -6.14 11.77 5.88
CA GLN A 18 -7.35 12.52 5.50
C GLN A 18 -7.47 12.67 3.99
N THR A 19 -6.38 13.10 3.33
CA THR A 19 -6.36 13.25 1.86
C THR A 19 -6.65 11.92 1.16
N GLY A 20 -5.98 10.83 1.60
CA GLY A 20 -6.24 9.50 1.07
C GLY A 20 -7.66 9.02 1.32
N ALA A 21 -8.20 9.26 2.52
CA ALA A 21 -9.58 8.91 2.86
C ALA A 21 -10.61 9.65 1.99
N ASP A 22 -10.39 10.95 1.71
CA ASP A 22 -11.25 11.72 0.81
C ASP A 22 -11.25 11.16 -0.61
N LEU A 23 -10.08 10.77 -1.12
CA LEU A 23 -9.96 10.14 -2.44
C LEU A 23 -10.63 8.77 -2.48
N ILE A 24 -10.50 7.96 -1.42
CA ILE A 24 -11.19 6.66 -1.32
C ILE A 24 -12.71 6.88 -1.30
N ARG A 25 -13.22 7.80 -0.47
CA ARG A 25 -14.65 8.14 -0.41
C ARG A 25 -15.18 8.62 -1.76
N LYS A 26 -14.39 9.43 -2.46
CA LYS A 26 -14.74 9.90 -3.81
C LYS A 26 -14.84 8.73 -4.80
N ALA A 27 -13.86 7.82 -4.81
CA ALA A 27 -13.89 6.64 -5.66
C ALA A 27 -15.12 5.76 -5.38
N ILE A 28 -15.42 5.52 -4.09
CA ILE A 28 -16.62 4.77 -3.68
C ILE A 28 -17.90 5.46 -4.16
N ALA A 29 -18.02 6.78 -4.03
CA ALA A 29 -19.19 7.53 -4.48
C ALA A 29 -19.37 7.48 -5.99
N GLU A 30 -18.29 7.49 -6.76
CA GLU A 30 -18.30 7.49 -8.23
C GLU A 30 -18.48 6.10 -8.84
N LYS A 31 -17.91 5.05 -8.21
CA LYS A 31 -17.77 3.71 -8.80
C LYS A 31 -18.38 2.59 -7.96
N GLY A 32 -18.79 2.88 -6.72
CA GLY A 32 -19.30 1.90 -5.78
C GLY A 32 -18.21 1.06 -5.07
N GLU A 33 -16.94 1.28 -5.38
CA GLU A 33 -15.80 0.58 -4.80
C GLU A 33 -14.53 1.43 -4.92
N ALA A 34 -13.47 1.02 -4.21
CA ALA A 34 -12.13 1.61 -4.36
C ALA A 34 -11.03 0.54 -4.31
N ASN A 35 -9.95 0.76 -5.06
CA ASN A 35 -8.76 -0.07 -5.06
C ASN A 35 -7.58 0.76 -4.56
N ILE A 36 -6.88 0.28 -3.53
CA ILE A 36 -5.79 1.02 -2.91
C ILE A 36 -4.51 0.19 -2.84
N ILE A 37 -3.35 0.85 -2.91
CA ILE A 37 -2.05 0.25 -2.60
C ILE A 37 -1.58 0.80 -1.26
N VAL A 38 -1.03 -0.07 -0.42
CA VAL A 38 -0.48 0.30 0.88
C VAL A 38 0.95 -0.20 1.01
N ALA A 39 1.87 0.74 1.20
CA ALA A 39 3.27 0.47 1.51
C ALA A 39 3.48 0.19 3.00
N THR A 40 4.70 -0.16 3.34
CA THR A 40 5.17 -0.45 4.70
C THR A 40 6.30 0.48 5.12
N GLY A 41 6.82 0.27 6.30
CA GLY A 41 7.95 1.02 6.85
C GLY A 41 7.57 2.06 7.90
N ALA A 42 8.60 2.61 8.56
CA ALA A 42 8.41 3.55 9.67
C ALA A 42 7.72 4.86 9.24
N SER A 43 7.88 5.26 7.97
CA SER A 43 7.22 6.44 7.39
C SER A 43 5.70 6.33 7.31
N GLN A 44 5.16 5.10 7.39
CA GLN A 44 3.72 4.84 7.29
C GLN A 44 3.02 4.76 8.65
N PHE A 45 3.75 4.76 9.77
CA PHE A 45 3.16 4.51 11.09
C PHE A 45 2.07 5.51 11.45
N GLU A 46 2.38 6.78 11.37
CA GLU A 46 1.45 7.86 11.72
C GLU A 46 0.26 7.89 10.75
N MET A 47 0.53 7.74 9.45
CA MET A 47 -0.51 7.75 8.42
C MET A 47 -1.49 6.59 8.61
N LEU A 48 -1.00 5.35 8.76
CA LEU A 48 -1.88 4.19 8.96
C LEU A 48 -2.68 4.28 10.25
N SER A 49 -2.06 4.77 11.35
CA SER A 49 -2.74 4.93 12.63
C SER A 49 -3.90 5.91 12.58
N GLU A 50 -3.87 6.88 11.68
CA GLU A 50 -4.96 7.82 11.44
C GLU A 50 -5.95 7.29 10.39
N LEU A 51 -5.45 6.67 9.32
CA LEU A 51 -6.29 6.15 8.23
C LEU A 51 -7.32 5.13 8.72
N VAL A 52 -6.94 4.25 9.64
CA VAL A 52 -7.87 3.23 10.20
C VAL A 52 -9.01 3.83 11.03
N LYS A 53 -8.91 5.10 11.45
CA LYS A 53 -9.94 5.84 12.18
C LYS A 53 -10.90 6.58 11.27
N GLU A 54 -10.55 6.73 9.99
CA GLU A 54 -11.34 7.46 9.02
C GLU A 54 -12.66 6.73 8.72
N ASN A 55 -13.73 7.50 8.58
CA ASN A 55 -15.05 6.97 8.23
C ASN A 55 -15.11 6.63 6.74
N ILE A 56 -14.73 5.40 6.41
CA ILE A 56 -14.73 4.82 5.07
C ILE A 56 -15.55 3.53 5.09
N ASP A 57 -16.35 3.28 4.06
CA ASP A 57 -16.97 1.97 3.87
C ASP A 57 -15.93 0.98 3.35
N TRP A 58 -15.17 0.41 4.28
CA TRP A 58 -14.10 -0.53 3.98
C TRP A 58 -14.58 -1.83 3.32
N ASN A 59 -15.87 -2.19 3.46
CA ASN A 59 -16.43 -3.41 2.88
C ASN A 59 -16.46 -3.38 1.34
N VAL A 60 -16.25 -2.22 0.73
CA VAL A 60 -16.16 -2.05 -0.72
C VAL A 60 -14.76 -1.65 -1.19
N VAL A 61 -13.76 -1.70 -0.29
CA VAL A 61 -12.37 -1.37 -0.59
C VAL A 61 -11.53 -2.64 -0.75
N THR A 62 -10.83 -2.75 -1.87
CA THR A 62 -9.82 -3.78 -2.11
C THR A 62 -8.43 -3.19 -1.94
N GLY A 63 -7.61 -3.79 -1.08
CA GLY A 63 -6.25 -3.37 -0.83
C GLY A 63 -5.21 -4.25 -1.52
N PHE A 64 -4.10 -3.65 -1.90
CA PHE A 64 -2.92 -4.32 -2.46
C PHE A 64 -1.68 -4.00 -1.65
N HIS A 65 -0.90 -5.01 -1.35
CA HIS A 65 0.42 -4.89 -0.76
C HIS A 65 1.41 -4.40 -1.81
N LEU A 66 2.24 -3.40 -1.49
CA LEU A 66 3.17 -2.82 -2.44
C LEU A 66 4.33 -3.77 -2.75
N ASP A 67 5.03 -4.26 -1.73
CA ASP A 67 6.26 -5.03 -1.85
C ASP A 67 6.51 -5.94 -0.64
N GLU A 68 7.30 -7.01 -0.80
CA GLU A 68 7.69 -7.94 0.27
C GLU A 68 9.06 -8.55 -0.02
N TYR A 69 9.77 -8.93 1.04
CA TYR A 69 11.02 -9.68 0.94
C TYR A 69 10.80 -11.11 0.47
N ILE A 70 11.69 -11.59 -0.41
CA ILE A 70 11.71 -12.98 -0.84
C ILE A 70 12.28 -13.87 0.28
N GLY A 71 11.64 -15.02 0.48
CA GLY A 71 12.17 -16.09 1.35
C GLY A 71 11.96 -15.88 2.84
N ILE A 72 11.19 -14.87 3.27
CA ILE A 72 10.81 -14.73 4.68
C ILE A 72 9.37 -15.19 4.93
N ASP A 73 9.16 -15.82 6.09
CA ASP A 73 7.83 -16.21 6.55
C ASP A 73 7.03 -15.01 7.06
N GLU A 74 5.69 -15.08 7.01
CA GLU A 74 4.84 -14.01 7.52
C GLU A 74 4.97 -13.76 9.03
N THR A 75 5.50 -14.74 9.78
CA THR A 75 5.78 -14.59 11.21
C THR A 75 7.11 -13.89 11.50
N HIS A 76 7.96 -13.75 10.49
CA HIS A 76 9.26 -13.11 10.64
C HIS A 76 9.10 -11.63 11.07
N PRO A 77 9.92 -11.13 12.00
CA PRO A 77 9.81 -9.74 12.47
C PRO A 77 9.92 -8.69 11.37
N ALA A 78 10.66 -8.97 10.30
CA ALA A 78 10.84 -8.08 9.16
C ALA A 78 9.78 -8.27 8.05
N SER A 79 8.81 -9.18 8.21
CA SER A 79 7.78 -9.39 7.18
C SER A 79 6.86 -8.17 7.07
N PHE A 80 6.72 -7.66 5.86
CA PHE A 80 5.79 -6.60 5.55
C PHE A 80 4.33 -7.08 5.56
N ARG A 81 4.08 -8.37 5.29
CA ARG A 81 2.76 -8.98 5.50
C ARG A 81 2.32 -8.89 6.95
N LYS A 82 3.22 -9.26 7.89
CA LYS A 82 2.97 -9.12 9.33
C LYS A 82 2.67 -7.67 9.71
N TYR A 83 3.50 -6.76 9.24
CA TYR A 83 3.33 -5.33 9.47
C TYR A 83 1.94 -4.85 9.05
N LEU A 84 1.52 -5.12 7.81
CA LEU A 84 0.22 -4.70 7.29
C LEU A 84 -0.94 -5.39 8.00
N LYS A 85 -0.81 -6.66 8.32
CA LYS A 85 -1.82 -7.41 9.07
C LYS A 85 -2.10 -6.78 10.42
N GLU A 86 -1.04 -6.45 11.18
CA GLU A 86 -1.16 -5.90 12.53
C GLU A 86 -1.61 -4.43 12.54
N ARG A 87 -1.17 -3.62 11.55
CA ARG A 87 -1.35 -2.16 11.57
C ARG A 87 -2.48 -1.64 10.69
N PHE A 88 -3.02 -2.47 9.83
CA PHE A 88 -4.05 -2.05 8.90
C PHE A 88 -5.15 -3.12 8.70
N VAL A 89 -4.81 -4.25 8.11
CA VAL A 89 -5.82 -5.21 7.62
C VAL A 89 -6.70 -5.79 8.72
N SER A 90 -6.14 -6.04 9.92
CA SER A 90 -6.92 -6.54 11.06
C SER A 90 -7.76 -5.46 11.77
N LEU A 91 -7.58 -4.19 11.40
CA LEU A 91 -8.21 -3.05 12.07
C LEU A 91 -9.42 -2.50 11.31
N VAL A 92 -9.56 -2.86 10.02
CA VAL A 92 -10.65 -2.38 9.16
C VAL A 92 -11.28 -3.55 8.39
N PRO A 93 -12.60 -3.55 8.14
CA PRO A 93 -13.31 -4.64 7.46
C PRO A 93 -13.17 -4.53 5.93
N LEU A 94 -11.94 -4.68 5.39
CA LEU A 94 -11.71 -4.65 3.94
C LEU A 94 -12.52 -5.72 3.21
N LYS A 95 -12.99 -5.39 2.01
CA LYS A 95 -13.58 -6.34 1.08
C LYS A 95 -12.61 -7.48 0.76
N GLU A 96 -11.38 -7.14 0.45
CA GLU A 96 -10.29 -8.05 0.14
C GLU A 96 -8.94 -7.37 0.31
N PHE A 97 -7.89 -8.14 0.64
CA PHE A 97 -6.51 -7.64 0.66
C PHE A 97 -5.56 -8.64 0.01
N HIS A 98 -4.88 -8.21 -1.03
CA HIS A 98 -3.93 -9.01 -1.79
C HIS A 98 -2.51 -8.80 -1.26
N TYR A 99 -2.07 -9.72 -0.39
CA TYR A 99 -0.68 -9.72 0.08
C TYR A 99 0.28 -10.18 -1.00
N VAL A 100 1.52 -9.69 -0.97
CA VAL A 100 2.65 -10.28 -1.70
C VAL A 100 3.20 -11.44 -0.88
N ASN A 101 3.24 -12.62 -1.46
CA ASN A 101 3.86 -13.77 -0.84
C ASN A 101 5.33 -13.88 -1.29
N GLY A 102 6.28 -13.77 -0.35
CA GLY A 102 7.71 -13.87 -0.64
C GLY A 102 8.19 -15.26 -1.10
N ASN A 103 7.32 -16.28 -1.08
CA ASN A 103 7.64 -17.61 -1.56
C ASN A 103 7.12 -17.81 -3.00
N GLY A 104 8.00 -18.27 -3.91
CA GLY A 104 7.66 -18.48 -5.31
C GLY A 104 7.44 -17.14 -6.05
N ALA A 105 8.33 -16.20 -5.85
CA ALA A 105 8.22 -14.80 -6.25
C ALA A 105 7.73 -14.58 -7.69
N GLU A 106 8.27 -15.27 -8.69
CA GLU A 106 7.86 -15.12 -10.09
C GLU A 106 6.37 -15.46 -10.33
N LYS A 107 5.87 -16.55 -9.70
CA LYS A 107 4.46 -16.93 -9.80
C LYS A 107 3.57 -15.93 -9.08
N GLU A 108 4.06 -15.41 -7.98
CA GLU A 108 3.35 -14.41 -7.18
C GLU A 108 3.25 -13.07 -7.90
N CYS A 109 4.35 -12.60 -8.50
CA CYS A 109 4.33 -11.41 -9.35
C CYS A 109 3.30 -11.55 -10.48
N LYS A 110 3.31 -12.68 -11.19
CA LYS A 110 2.34 -12.94 -12.26
C LYS A 110 0.89 -12.92 -11.74
N ARG A 111 0.61 -13.61 -10.64
CA ARG A 111 -0.72 -13.63 -10.01
C ARG A 111 -1.20 -12.23 -9.64
N LEU A 112 -0.34 -11.45 -8.98
CA LEU A 112 -0.69 -10.11 -8.53
C LEU A 112 -0.82 -9.13 -9.70
N SER A 113 0.06 -9.21 -10.70
CA SER A 113 -0.03 -8.42 -11.93
C SER A 113 -1.36 -8.65 -12.66
N GLU A 114 -1.80 -9.92 -12.77
CA GLU A 114 -3.09 -10.24 -13.35
C GLU A 114 -4.28 -9.67 -12.56
N ILE A 115 -4.19 -9.63 -11.23
CA ILE A 115 -5.28 -9.13 -10.38
C ILE A 115 -5.34 -7.61 -10.41
N ILE A 116 -4.20 -6.93 -10.19
CA ILE A 116 -4.14 -5.47 -10.10
C ILE A 116 -4.50 -4.80 -11.44
N SER A 117 -4.21 -5.45 -12.57
CA SER A 117 -4.51 -4.93 -13.90
C SER A 117 -5.99 -4.97 -14.26
N ARG A 118 -6.85 -5.62 -13.47
CA ARG A 118 -8.30 -5.71 -13.75
C ARG A 118 -9.03 -4.39 -13.57
N LYS A 119 -8.56 -3.55 -12.66
CA LYS A 119 -9.19 -2.28 -12.30
C LYS A 119 -8.11 -1.26 -11.94
N PRO A 120 -8.32 0.02 -12.22
CA PRO A 120 -7.36 1.05 -11.84
C PRO A 120 -7.23 1.17 -10.32
N ILE A 121 -6.04 1.55 -9.89
CA ILE A 121 -5.78 1.95 -8.50
C ILE A 121 -6.26 3.39 -8.32
N ASP A 122 -7.03 3.61 -7.27
CA ASP A 122 -7.58 4.91 -6.94
C ASP A 122 -6.68 5.73 -6.04
N VAL A 123 -6.01 5.06 -5.08
CA VAL A 123 -5.10 5.69 -4.14
C VAL A 123 -3.93 4.76 -3.85
N ALA A 124 -2.72 5.30 -3.86
CA ALA A 124 -1.53 4.60 -3.41
C ALA A 124 -0.88 5.36 -2.24
N PHE A 125 -0.74 4.70 -1.09
CA PHE A 125 0.00 5.20 0.07
C PHE A 125 1.43 4.67 -0.03
N VAL A 126 2.37 5.52 -0.42
CA VAL A 126 3.75 5.13 -0.72
C VAL A 126 4.72 5.92 0.13
N GLY A 127 5.69 5.25 0.75
CA GLY A 127 6.79 5.88 1.44
C GLY A 127 7.91 6.25 0.46
N ILE A 128 8.71 7.24 0.83
CA ILE A 128 9.93 7.61 0.10
C ILE A 128 11.12 7.25 0.98
N GLY A 129 12.04 6.45 0.46
CA GLY A 129 13.27 6.08 1.14
C GLY A 129 14.27 7.24 1.25
N GLU A 130 15.33 7.07 2.05
CA GLU A 130 16.33 8.14 2.33
C GLU A 130 17.05 8.62 1.08
N ASN A 131 17.25 7.74 0.09
CA ASN A 131 17.86 8.06 -1.21
C ASN A 131 16.84 8.44 -2.30
N GLY A 132 15.55 8.61 -1.93
CA GLY A 132 14.49 9.01 -2.85
C GLY A 132 13.80 7.87 -3.59
N HIS A 133 14.10 6.59 -3.29
CA HIS A 133 13.44 5.45 -3.92
C HIS A 133 12.00 5.27 -3.41
N LEU A 134 11.16 4.69 -4.26
CA LEU A 134 9.82 4.21 -3.94
C LEU A 134 9.81 2.68 -4.05
N ALA A 135 9.19 1.98 -3.11
CA ALA A 135 9.22 0.52 -3.02
C ALA A 135 10.69 0.00 -3.00
N PHE A 136 10.97 -1.14 -3.61
CA PHE A 136 12.34 -1.66 -3.81
C PHE A 136 12.96 -1.19 -5.14
N ASN A 137 12.73 0.06 -5.54
CA ASN A 137 13.23 0.63 -6.79
C ASN A 137 14.62 1.29 -6.64
N ASP A 138 15.50 0.71 -5.82
CA ASP A 138 16.90 1.10 -5.77
C ASP A 138 17.64 0.64 -7.05
N PRO A 139 18.60 1.43 -7.57
CA PRO A 139 19.42 0.96 -8.69
C PRO A 139 20.17 -0.34 -8.34
N PRO A 140 20.15 -1.34 -9.22
CA PRO A 140 19.86 -1.30 -10.67
C PRO A 140 18.41 -1.68 -11.04
N ALA A 141 17.41 -1.07 -10.43
CA ALA A 141 16.01 -1.34 -10.78
C ALA A 141 15.72 -1.10 -12.27
N ASP A 142 14.84 -1.91 -12.83
CA ASP A 142 14.33 -1.71 -14.19
C ASP A 142 13.23 -0.65 -14.19
N PHE A 143 13.58 0.59 -14.55
CA PHE A 143 12.63 1.70 -14.62
C PHE A 143 11.81 1.74 -15.91
N ASP A 144 12.13 0.88 -16.89
CA ASP A 144 11.44 0.81 -18.17
C ASP A 144 10.35 -0.29 -18.19
N THR A 145 10.27 -1.10 -17.14
CA THR A 145 9.25 -2.16 -17.05
C THR A 145 7.85 -1.58 -16.93
N GLU A 146 6.90 -2.21 -17.64
CA GLU A 146 5.45 -1.93 -17.52
C GLU A 146 4.74 -3.00 -16.68
N GLU A 147 5.46 -3.99 -16.18
CA GLU A 147 4.89 -5.04 -15.33
C GLU A 147 4.57 -4.49 -13.93
N PRO A 148 3.33 -4.65 -13.43
CA PRO A 148 2.92 -4.12 -12.12
C PRO A 148 3.70 -4.68 -10.93
N TYR A 149 4.07 -5.97 -10.99
CA TYR A 149 4.87 -6.64 -9.96
C TYR A 149 6.01 -7.39 -10.62
N ILE A 150 7.22 -7.12 -10.16
CA ILE A 150 8.45 -7.77 -10.63
C ILE A 150 9.31 -8.23 -9.46
N VAL A 151 10.26 -9.10 -9.74
CA VAL A 151 11.33 -9.48 -8.80
C VAL A 151 12.49 -8.51 -9.01
N VAL A 152 13.00 -7.93 -7.93
CA VAL A 152 14.15 -7.02 -7.92
C VAL A 152 15.23 -7.50 -6.95
#